data_9f2a1f45d594cb133f0b7ce1171fb60e
#
_entry.id   9f2a1f45d594cb133f0b7ce1171fb60e
#
_cell.length_a   1.000
_cell.length_b   1.000
_cell.length_c   1.000
_cell.angle_alpha   90.00
_cell.angle_beta   90.00
_cell.angle_gamma   90.00
#
_symmetry.space_group_name_H-M   'P 1'
#
loop_
_entity.id
_entity.type
_entity.pdbx_description
1 polymer ?
#
loop_
_entity_poly.entity_id
_entity_poly.type
_entity_poly.pdbx_seq_one_letter_code
_entity_poly.pdbx_strand_id
1 'polypeptide(L)'
;EYAGPPAFLCNDYAMFLFSPLFSPVMGMKPSTIYSMIPCGSRKNGVILDASVTNSDMARNFDSYPIEDLQVPTLIFQAKDDKLINYADTENAVKRFPNCTFLSFENGGHLMVGHEKEIKEAVFNFTKTENFKNGILRK
;
A
#
# COMPACT_ATOMS: atom_id res chain seq x y z
N GLU A 1 -15.23 4.13 11.05
CA GLU A 1 -15.39 3.09 10.02
C GLU A 1 -14.24 2.11 10.11
N TYR A 2 -14.52 0.83 9.90
CA TYR A 2 -13.50 -0.21 9.89
C TYR A 2 -12.89 -0.30 8.49
N ALA A 3 -11.61 0.03 8.36
CA ALA A 3 -10.89 0.04 7.09
C ALA A 3 -9.92 -1.17 6.99
N GLY A 4 -10.46 -2.35 6.77
CA GLY A 4 -9.65 -3.56 6.64
C GLY A 4 -10.48 -4.83 6.45
N PRO A 5 -9.84 -6.01 6.41
CA PRO A 5 -10.55 -7.26 6.29
C PRO A 5 -11.44 -7.48 7.51
N PRO A 6 -12.69 -7.94 7.34
CA PRO A 6 -13.58 -8.27 8.46
C PRO A 6 -12.89 -9.17 9.49
N ALA A 7 -13.09 -8.89 10.78
CA ALA A 7 -12.37 -9.59 11.85
C ALA A 7 -12.56 -11.13 11.82
N PHE A 8 -13.69 -11.62 11.32
CA PHE A 8 -13.94 -13.06 11.16
C PHE A 8 -13.07 -13.69 10.06
N LEU A 9 -12.59 -12.90 9.09
CA LEU A 9 -11.63 -13.37 8.07
C LEU A 9 -10.18 -13.37 8.57
N CYS A 10 -9.90 -12.72 9.70
CA CYS A 10 -8.56 -12.67 10.27
C CYS A 10 -8.19 -13.99 10.99
N ASN A 11 -8.36 -15.11 10.30
CA ASN A 11 -7.87 -16.41 10.73
C ASN A 11 -7.45 -17.25 9.52
N ASP A 12 -6.52 -18.20 9.75
CA ASP A 12 -5.85 -18.92 8.66
C ASP A 12 -6.84 -19.80 7.86
N TYR A 13 -7.83 -20.39 8.51
CA TYR A 13 -8.83 -21.23 7.83
C TYR A 13 -9.75 -20.40 6.92
N ALA A 14 -10.24 -19.27 7.43
CA ALA A 14 -11.06 -18.38 6.63
C ALA A 14 -10.26 -17.80 5.45
N MET A 15 -9.02 -17.39 5.67
CA MET A 15 -8.16 -16.87 4.60
C MET A 15 -7.84 -17.93 3.56
N PHE A 16 -7.60 -19.18 3.96
CA PHE A 16 -7.42 -20.28 3.01
C PHE A 16 -8.69 -20.50 2.17
N LEU A 17 -9.84 -20.52 2.80
CA LEU A 17 -11.12 -20.78 2.13
C LEU A 17 -11.52 -19.64 1.19
N PHE A 18 -11.32 -18.40 1.60
CA PHE A 18 -11.78 -17.22 0.87
C PHE A 18 -10.74 -16.61 -0.05
N SER A 19 -9.45 -17.00 0.04
CA SER A 19 -8.39 -16.45 -0.84
C SER A 19 -8.71 -16.57 -2.35
N PRO A 20 -9.37 -17.66 -2.86
CA PRO A 20 -9.76 -17.70 -4.26
C PRO A 20 -10.77 -16.61 -4.67
N LEU A 21 -11.64 -16.18 -3.74
CA LEU A 21 -12.61 -15.11 -4.00
C LEU A 21 -11.97 -13.74 -4.05
N PHE A 22 -10.90 -13.52 -3.27
CA PHE A 22 -10.16 -12.27 -3.27
C PHE A 22 -9.18 -12.16 -4.44
N SER A 23 -8.77 -13.28 -5.03
CA SER A 23 -7.82 -13.34 -6.13
C SER A 23 -8.12 -12.37 -7.28
N PRO A 24 -9.33 -12.32 -7.86
CA PRO A 24 -9.63 -11.40 -8.96
C PRO A 24 -9.74 -9.93 -8.51
N VAL A 25 -10.07 -9.68 -7.25
CA VAL A 25 -10.16 -8.31 -6.70
C VAL A 25 -8.77 -7.74 -6.45
N MET A 26 -7.90 -8.56 -5.88
CA MET A 26 -6.53 -8.14 -5.53
C MET A 26 -5.54 -8.24 -6.69
N GLY A 27 -5.92 -8.86 -7.81
CA GLY A 27 -4.99 -9.12 -8.92
C GLY A 27 -3.89 -10.14 -8.58
N MET A 28 -4.10 -10.98 -7.56
CA MET A 28 -3.10 -11.92 -7.05
C MET A 28 -3.58 -13.37 -7.14
N LYS A 29 -2.62 -14.30 -7.19
CA LYS A 29 -2.95 -15.73 -7.05
C LYS A 29 -3.42 -16.02 -5.62
N PRO A 30 -4.38 -16.95 -5.42
CA PRO A 30 -4.87 -17.32 -4.08
C PRO A 30 -3.76 -17.72 -3.11
N SER A 31 -2.74 -18.45 -3.58
CA SER A 31 -1.58 -18.84 -2.80
C SER A 31 -0.75 -17.65 -2.30
N THR A 32 -0.65 -16.60 -3.10
CA THR A 32 0.03 -15.35 -2.71
C THR A 32 -0.74 -14.63 -1.61
N ILE A 33 -2.07 -14.50 -1.78
CA ILE A 33 -2.93 -13.89 -0.76
C ILE A 33 -2.79 -14.64 0.56
N TYR A 34 -2.89 -15.97 0.53
CA TYR A 34 -2.75 -16.80 1.73
C TYR A 34 -1.38 -16.64 2.41
N SER A 35 -0.30 -16.55 1.64
CA SER A 35 1.05 -16.38 2.19
C SER A 35 1.31 -14.99 2.77
N MET A 36 0.69 -13.96 2.22
CA MET A 36 0.86 -12.57 2.65
C MET A 36 0.07 -12.22 3.91
N ILE A 37 -1.04 -12.93 4.14
CA ILE A 37 -1.95 -12.69 5.27
C ILE A 37 -1.99 -13.92 6.19
N PRO A 38 -0.88 -14.36 6.78
CA PRO A 38 -0.95 -15.32 7.87
C PRO A 38 -1.54 -14.57 9.08
N CYS A 39 -2.83 -14.74 9.31
CA CYS A 39 -3.55 -14.04 10.36
C CYS A 39 -3.26 -14.57 11.77
N GLY A 40 -2.63 -15.75 11.92
CA GLY A 40 -2.35 -16.36 13.20
C GLY A 40 -1.71 -15.42 14.21
N SER A 41 -0.40 -15.32 14.22
CA SER A 41 0.36 -14.46 15.15
C SER A 41 0.20 -12.94 14.88
N ARG A 42 -0.17 -12.55 13.67
CA ARG A 42 -0.34 -11.15 13.25
C ARG A 42 -1.78 -10.64 13.35
N LYS A 43 -2.72 -11.48 13.74
CA LYS A 43 -4.16 -11.15 13.80
C LYS A 43 -4.42 -9.83 14.56
N ASN A 44 -3.82 -9.68 15.73
CA ASN A 44 -4.05 -8.50 16.57
C ASN A 44 -3.53 -7.21 15.90
N GLY A 45 -2.38 -7.27 15.20
CA GLY A 45 -1.86 -6.15 14.42
C GLY A 45 -2.78 -5.75 13.27
N VAL A 46 -3.26 -6.72 12.50
CA VAL A 46 -4.21 -6.47 11.39
C VAL A 46 -5.51 -5.83 11.89
N ILE A 47 -6.05 -6.32 13.02
CA ILE A 47 -7.26 -5.74 13.62
C ILE A 47 -6.98 -4.33 14.14
N LEU A 48 -5.85 -4.10 14.78
CA LEU A 48 -5.45 -2.78 15.27
C LEU A 48 -5.32 -1.78 14.12
N ASP A 49 -4.61 -2.13 13.06
CA ASP A 49 -4.48 -1.27 11.88
C ASP A 49 -5.82 -0.94 11.27
N ALA A 50 -6.69 -1.92 11.07
CA ALA A 50 -7.98 -1.71 10.43
C ALA A 50 -8.98 -0.92 11.31
N SER A 51 -8.98 -1.14 12.62
CA SER A 51 -9.96 -0.53 13.54
C SER A 51 -9.50 0.77 14.20
N VAL A 52 -8.20 0.98 14.32
CA VAL A 52 -7.62 2.15 14.99
C VAL A 52 -6.84 3.01 14.01
N THR A 53 -5.72 2.52 13.49
CA THR A 53 -4.79 3.34 12.70
C THR A 53 -5.43 3.88 11.43
N ASN A 54 -5.96 3.00 10.57
CA ASN A 54 -6.57 3.43 9.30
C ASN A 54 -7.86 4.23 9.54
N SER A 55 -8.64 3.84 10.54
CA SER A 55 -9.86 4.57 10.89
C SER A 55 -9.57 5.95 11.47
N ASP A 56 -8.53 6.11 12.26
CA ASP A 56 -8.12 7.41 12.78
C ASP A 56 -7.61 8.31 11.66
N MET A 57 -6.75 7.82 10.77
CA MET A 57 -6.29 8.57 9.60
C MET A 57 -7.45 9.03 8.71
N ALA A 58 -8.49 8.21 8.53
CA ALA A 58 -9.66 8.59 7.74
C ALA A 58 -10.53 9.66 8.41
N ARG A 59 -10.65 9.66 9.76
CA ARG A 59 -11.48 10.60 10.51
C ARG A 59 -10.77 11.90 10.84
N ASN A 60 -9.48 11.81 11.13
CA ASN A 60 -8.65 12.92 11.60
C ASN A 60 -7.58 13.27 10.56
N PHE A 61 -7.96 13.28 9.28
CA PHE A 61 -7.05 13.46 8.16
C PHE A 61 -6.15 14.69 8.30
N ASP A 62 -6.69 15.80 8.80
CA ASP A 62 -5.94 17.05 9.03
C ASP A 62 -4.85 16.93 10.09
N SER A 63 -4.92 15.91 10.96
CA SER A 63 -3.87 15.62 11.94
C SER A 63 -2.67 14.88 11.34
N TYR A 64 -2.76 14.51 10.06
CA TYR A 64 -1.71 13.83 9.31
C TYR A 64 -1.31 14.65 8.08
N PRO A 65 -0.67 15.81 8.26
CA PRO A 65 -0.35 16.72 7.16
C PRO A 65 0.77 16.15 6.29
N ILE A 66 0.40 15.49 5.20
CA ILE A 66 1.37 14.95 4.24
C ILE A 66 2.16 16.06 3.52
N GLU A 67 1.66 17.28 3.54
CA GLU A 67 2.33 18.49 3.05
C GLU A 67 3.60 18.82 3.84
N ASP A 68 3.69 18.39 5.09
CA ASP A 68 4.86 18.61 5.95
C ASP A 68 5.93 17.53 5.78
N LEU A 69 5.64 16.49 4.99
CA LEU A 69 6.55 15.36 4.78
C LEU A 69 7.72 15.74 3.87
N GLN A 70 8.84 16.11 4.46
CA GLN A 70 10.05 16.55 3.73
C GLN A 70 10.90 15.40 3.19
N VAL A 71 10.67 14.18 3.62
CA VAL A 71 11.43 13.01 3.14
C VAL A 71 11.08 12.70 1.70
N PRO A 72 12.07 12.36 0.86
CA PRO A 72 11.80 11.89 -0.49
C PRO A 72 10.88 10.67 -0.47
N THR A 73 9.81 10.71 -1.24
CA THR A 73 8.79 9.67 -1.28
C THR A 73 8.66 9.11 -2.70
N LEU A 74 8.63 7.80 -2.82
CA LEU A 74 8.40 7.12 -4.09
C LEU A 74 7.11 6.30 -3.99
N ILE A 75 6.16 6.59 -4.85
CA ILE A 75 4.84 5.94 -4.87
C ILE A 75 4.65 5.23 -6.22
N PHE A 76 4.12 4.01 -6.15
CA PHE A 76 3.72 3.21 -7.31
C PHE A 76 2.25 2.88 -7.24
N GLN A 77 1.56 2.90 -8.38
CA GLN A 77 0.20 2.37 -8.46
C GLN A 77 -0.15 1.97 -9.90
N ALA A 78 -0.92 0.89 -10.05
CA ALA A 78 -1.55 0.54 -11.31
C ALA A 78 -2.94 1.20 -11.41
N LYS A 79 -3.31 1.63 -12.64
CA LYS A 79 -4.61 2.27 -12.89
C LYS A 79 -5.79 1.32 -12.74
N ASP A 80 -5.55 0.01 -12.90
CA ASP A 80 -6.54 -1.06 -12.75
C ASP A 80 -6.61 -1.62 -11.32
N ASP A 81 -5.98 -0.95 -10.33
CA ASP A 81 -6.07 -1.31 -8.92
C ASP A 81 -7.52 -1.20 -8.43
N LYS A 82 -8.06 -2.33 -7.96
CA LYS A 82 -9.45 -2.41 -7.47
C LYS A 82 -9.57 -2.21 -5.95
N LEU A 83 -8.47 -2.12 -5.24
CA LEU A 83 -8.46 -1.89 -3.80
C LEU A 83 -8.29 -0.40 -3.46
N ILE A 84 -7.45 0.29 -4.22
CA ILE A 84 -7.18 1.72 -4.03
C ILE A 84 -7.51 2.45 -5.31
N ASN A 85 -8.39 3.45 -5.21
CA ASN A 85 -8.80 4.25 -6.35
C ASN A 85 -7.62 5.07 -6.88
N TYR A 86 -7.33 4.92 -8.16
CA TYR A 86 -6.22 5.61 -8.82
C TYR A 86 -6.35 7.15 -8.75
N ALA A 87 -7.56 7.67 -8.97
CA ALA A 87 -7.79 9.12 -8.93
C ALA A 87 -7.56 9.72 -7.54
N ASP A 88 -7.87 8.98 -6.48
CA ASP A 88 -7.61 9.42 -5.11
C ASP A 88 -6.12 9.49 -4.83
N THR A 89 -5.35 8.49 -5.28
CA THR A 89 -3.89 8.52 -5.17
C THR A 89 -3.28 9.65 -6.00
N GLU A 90 -3.73 9.84 -7.24
CA GLU A 90 -3.26 10.92 -8.10
C GLU A 90 -3.50 12.31 -7.47
N ASN A 91 -4.60 12.48 -6.75
CA ASN A 91 -4.87 13.70 -6.00
C ASN A 91 -4.01 13.79 -4.73
N ALA A 92 -3.83 12.71 -4.00
CA ALA A 92 -3.00 12.69 -2.80
C ALA A 92 -1.52 12.99 -3.12
N VAL A 93 -1.00 12.45 -4.21
CA VAL A 93 0.40 12.67 -4.65
C VAL A 93 0.72 14.16 -4.83
N LYS A 94 -0.24 14.98 -5.28
CA LYS A 94 -0.07 16.43 -5.46
C LYS A 94 0.19 17.17 -4.15
N ARG A 95 -0.15 16.56 -3.02
CA ARG A 95 0.03 17.11 -1.67
C ARG A 95 1.42 16.83 -1.08
N PHE A 96 2.14 15.84 -1.60
CA PHE A 96 3.50 15.54 -1.15
C PHE A 96 4.50 16.54 -1.72
N PRO A 97 5.30 17.22 -0.91
CA PRO A 97 6.23 18.23 -1.41
C PRO A 97 7.44 17.63 -2.16
N ASN A 98 7.76 16.37 -1.90
CA ASN A 98 8.92 15.70 -2.48
C ASN A 98 8.59 14.26 -2.89
N CYS A 99 7.74 14.12 -3.92
CA CYS A 99 7.24 12.83 -4.38
C CYS A 99 7.64 12.53 -5.83
N THR A 100 8.05 11.30 -6.06
CA THR A 100 8.11 10.69 -7.39
C THR A 100 6.98 9.68 -7.50
N PHE A 101 6.07 9.90 -8.45
CA PHE A 101 4.94 9.00 -8.69
C PHE A 101 5.11 8.28 -10.02
N LEU A 102 5.04 6.97 -9.99
CA LEU A 102 5.09 6.10 -11.17
C LEU A 102 3.80 5.29 -11.26
N SER A 103 3.09 5.47 -12.35
CA SER A 103 1.85 4.74 -12.62
C SER A 103 2.02 3.73 -13.75
N PHE A 104 1.31 2.61 -13.63
CA PHE A 104 1.23 1.55 -14.62
C PHE A 104 -0.21 1.44 -15.13
N GLU A 105 -0.38 1.07 -16.40
CA GLU A 105 -1.73 0.93 -16.98
C GLU A 105 -2.49 -0.28 -16.38
N ASN A 106 -1.75 -1.31 -15.97
CA ASN A 106 -2.28 -2.54 -15.42
C ASN A 106 -1.33 -3.15 -14.38
N GLY A 107 -1.73 -4.29 -13.80
CA GLY A 107 -0.93 -5.02 -12.81
C GLY A 107 -1.63 -5.16 -11.45
N GLY A 108 -2.78 -4.54 -11.29
CA GLY A 108 -3.56 -4.58 -10.06
C GLY A 108 -2.83 -3.97 -8.87
N HIS A 109 -3.29 -4.30 -7.66
CA HIS A 109 -2.75 -3.73 -6.41
C HIS A 109 -1.25 -4.01 -6.18
N LEU A 110 -0.72 -5.09 -6.73
CA LEU A 110 0.72 -5.44 -6.61
C LEU A 110 1.55 -5.10 -7.85
N MET A 111 0.97 -4.44 -8.84
CA MET A 111 1.67 -4.06 -10.08
C MET A 111 2.36 -5.26 -10.74
N VAL A 112 1.64 -6.39 -10.80
CA VAL A 112 2.15 -7.66 -11.33
C VAL A 112 2.59 -7.48 -12.79
N GLY A 113 3.80 -7.92 -13.11
CA GLY A 113 4.41 -7.79 -14.45
C GLY A 113 5.32 -6.57 -14.59
N HIS A 114 5.40 -5.69 -13.59
CA HIS A 114 6.22 -4.47 -13.59
C HIS A 114 7.42 -4.55 -12.63
N GLU A 115 7.82 -5.76 -12.22
CA GLU A 115 8.88 -5.96 -11.23
C GLU A 115 10.23 -5.37 -11.66
N LYS A 116 10.51 -5.37 -12.96
CA LYS A 116 11.75 -4.82 -13.51
C LYS A 116 11.76 -3.29 -13.40
N GLU A 117 10.70 -2.65 -13.86
CA GLU A 117 10.53 -1.22 -13.83
C GLU A 117 10.53 -0.69 -12.39
N ILE A 118 9.86 -1.40 -11.48
CA ILE A 118 9.84 -1.05 -10.06
C ILE A 118 11.25 -1.14 -9.44
N LYS A 119 11.98 -2.23 -9.69
CA LYS A 119 13.35 -2.39 -9.19
C LYS A 119 14.28 -1.30 -9.72
N GLU A 120 14.16 -0.97 -10.99
CA GLU A 120 14.96 0.09 -11.60
C GLU A 120 14.63 1.46 -11.00
N ALA A 121 13.35 1.75 -10.82
CA ALA A 121 12.91 3.01 -10.22
C ALA A 121 13.37 3.14 -8.76
N VAL A 122 13.24 2.08 -7.95
CA VAL A 122 13.76 2.05 -6.57
C VAL A 122 15.28 2.26 -6.55
N PHE A 123 16.01 1.57 -7.42
CA PHE A 123 17.45 1.70 -7.51
C PHE A 123 17.89 3.13 -7.87
N ASN A 124 17.22 3.75 -8.84
CA ASN A 124 17.50 5.12 -9.24
C ASN A 124 17.12 6.11 -8.13
N PHE A 125 15.95 5.93 -7.51
CA PHE A 125 15.49 6.75 -6.40
C PHE A 125 16.48 6.74 -5.22
N THR A 126 17.00 5.57 -4.84
CA THR A 126 17.97 5.46 -3.74
C THR A 126 19.33 6.08 -4.05
N LYS A 127 19.63 6.34 -5.31
CA LYS A 127 20.85 7.04 -5.74
C LYS A 127 20.73 8.55 -5.81
N THR A 128 19.52 9.10 -5.72
CA THR A 128 19.32 10.55 -5.79
C THR A 128 19.99 11.26 -4.61
N GLU A 129 20.49 12.49 -4.85
CA GLU A 129 21.07 13.31 -3.79
C GLU A 129 20.05 13.65 -2.70
N ASN A 130 18.77 13.79 -3.05
CA ASN A 130 17.71 14.03 -2.10
C ASN A 130 17.53 12.89 -1.10
N PHE A 131 17.62 11.62 -1.57
CA PHE A 131 17.54 10.45 -0.69
C PHE A 131 18.76 10.38 0.23
N LYS A 132 19.97 10.57 -0.31
CA LYS A 132 21.21 10.57 0.48
C LYS A 132 21.19 11.65 1.57
N ASN A 133 20.75 12.85 1.21
CA ASN A 133 20.67 13.98 2.14
C ASN A 133 19.59 13.76 3.22
N GLY A 134 18.50 13.06 2.91
CA GLY A 134 17.46 12.70 3.87
C GLY A 134 17.94 11.70 4.93
N ILE A 135 18.83 10.75 4.56
CA ILE A 135 19.39 9.76 5.50
C ILE A 135 20.47 10.38 6.41
N LEU A 136 21.20 11.38 5.92
CA LEU A 136 22.32 11.99 6.63
C LEU A 136 21.91 13.07 7.63
N ARG A 137 20.63 13.48 7.64
CA ARG A 137 20.09 14.42 8.63
C ARG A 137 19.55 13.67 9.86
N LYS A 138 20.44 13.08 10.62
CA LYS A 138 20.17 12.60 11.99
C LYS A 138 20.90 13.48 12.99
#